data_ee52e6d58bc20ddc2c9443be5192bc3c
#
_entry.id   ee52e6d58bc20ddc2c9443be5192bc3c
#
_cell.length_a   1.000
_cell.length_b   1.000
_cell.length_c   1.000
_cell.angle_alpha   90.00
_cell.angle_beta   90.00
_cell.angle_gamma   90.00
#
_symmetry.space_group_name_H-M   'P 1'
#
loop_
_entity.id
_entity.type
_entity.pdbx_description
1 polymer ?
#
loop_
_entity_poly.entity_id
_entity_poly.type
_entity_poly.pdbx_seq_one_letter_code
_entity_poly.pdbx_strand_id
1 'polypeptide(L)'
;MKADKRFLNQPLDFWANIKLISQKGGYTDKNTKQIKIHTLEEIKAVYESNNLDCSKVIDKNNKFTALGNLIVSYLQHRSDVLRLKVEPNLMKLAEAKKTFEALKKKLKPSVILPLNKQKGDKAGYAYLTGIVNMIIEANSRGFDCNYDPKELTAFTQNKFPVRTLSRRVDGAFPNVINPIAIWEIKEYYFTTTFGSRGQTAFMNHGLTV
;
A
#
# COMPACT_ATOMS: atom_id res chain seq x y z
N MET A 1 7.40 6.97 -12.81
CA MET A 1 6.49 8.01 -12.29
C MET A 1 7.30 8.95 -11.42
N LYS A 2 7.18 10.27 -11.57
CA LYS A 2 7.85 11.23 -10.68
C LYS A 2 6.87 11.61 -9.57
N ALA A 3 7.36 11.73 -8.33
CA ALA A 3 6.54 12.19 -7.22
C ALA A 3 6.14 13.67 -7.44
N ASP A 4 4.93 14.02 -7.02
CA ASP A 4 4.45 15.40 -7.08
C ASP A 4 5.12 16.21 -5.95
N LYS A 5 5.88 17.23 -6.34
CA LYS A 5 6.66 18.07 -5.41
C LYS A 5 5.81 18.74 -4.33
N ARG A 6 4.52 18.99 -4.60
CA ARG A 6 3.59 19.59 -3.62
C ARG A 6 3.44 18.76 -2.36
N PHE A 7 3.62 17.44 -2.45
CA PHE A 7 3.35 16.50 -1.35
C PHE A 7 4.60 15.81 -0.81
N LEU A 8 5.79 16.06 -1.38
CA LEU A 8 7.02 15.33 -1.02
C LEU A 8 7.48 15.56 0.43
N ASN A 9 7.41 16.79 0.90
CA ASN A 9 7.99 17.19 2.19
C ASN A 9 6.92 17.76 3.13
N GLN A 10 5.71 17.23 3.07
CA GLN A 10 4.66 17.67 3.98
C GLN A 10 4.90 17.18 5.41
N PRO A 11 4.60 18.00 6.42
CA PRO A 11 4.81 17.66 7.82
C PRO A 11 3.89 16.53 8.29
N LEU A 12 4.20 15.95 9.46
CA LEU A 12 3.47 14.80 9.99
C LEU A 12 1.99 15.07 10.22
N ASP A 13 1.62 16.28 10.61
CA ASP A 13 0.23 16.68 10.82
C ASP A 13 -0.57 16.68 9.52
N PHE A 14 0.01 17.05 8.39
CA PHE A 14 -0.63 16.89 7.09
C PHE A 14 -1.03 15.42 6.83
N TRP A 15 -0.08 14.50 7.03
CA TRP A 15 -0.32 13.06 6.82
C TRP A 15 -1.29 12.48 7.84
N ALA A 16 -1.26 12.95 9.10
CA ALA A 16 -2.21 12.56 10.13
C ALA A 16 -3.65 12.94 9.75
N ASN A 17 -3.85 14.15 9.22
CA ASN A 17 -5.16 14.60 8.73
C ASN A 17 -5.65 13.76 7.54
N ILE A 18 -4.79 13.48 6.56
CA ILE A 18 -5.11 12.60 5.42
C ILE A 18 -5.56 11.22 5.91
N LYS A 19 -4.82 10.65 6.87
CA LYS A 19 -5.11 9.32 7.44
C LYS A 19 -6.44 9.34 8.20
N LEU A 20 -6.67 10.34 9.05
CA LEU A 20 -7.90 10.50 9.82
C LEU A 20 -9.12 10.59 8.89
N ILE A 21 -9.10 11.53 7.94
CA ILE A 21 -10.20 11.77 7.00
C ILE A 21 -10.49 10.50 6.19
N SER A 22 -9.46 9.86 5.65
CA SER A 22 -9.62 8.64 4.88
C SER A 22 -10.15 7.47 5.71
N GLN A 23 -9.67 7.29 6.93
CA GLN A 23 -10.04 6.16 7.79
C GLN A 23 -11.45 6.31 8.37
N LYS A 24 -11.82 7.51 8.80
CA LYS A 24 -13.11 7.78 9.46
C LYS A 24 -14.21 8.22 8.48
N GLY A 25 -13.84 8.98 7.46
CA GLY A 25 -14.78 9.43 6.41
C GLY A 25 -14.99 8.41 5.29
N GLY A 26 -14.18 7.33 5.28
CA GLY A 26 -14.20 6.29 4.26
C GLY A 26 -13.21 6.54 3.14
N TYR A 27 -12.69 5.45 2.63
CA TYR A 27 -11.66 5.48 1.59
C TYR A 27 -12.22 5.48 0.18
N THR A 28 -13.34 4.82 0.00
CA THR A 28 -13.92 4.56 -1.31
C THR A 28 -15.36 5.05 -1.30
N ASP A 29 -15.75 5.74 -2.33
CA ASP A 29 -17.15 6.04 -2.57
C ASP A 29 -17.92 4.76 -2.88
N LYS A 30 -19.04 4.55 -2.19
CA LYS A 30 -19.81 3.30 -2.28
C LYS A 30 -20.50 3.13 -3.64
N ASN A 31 -20.84 4.23 -4.30
CA ASN A 31 -21.57 4.23 -5.56
C ASN A 31 -20.62 4.08 -6.74
N THR A 32 -19.58 4.91 -6.79
CA THR A 32 -18.62 4.96 -7.91
C THR A 32 -17.52 3.92 -7.79
N LYS A 33 -17.30 3.34 -6.59
CA LYS A 33 -16.17 2.46 -6.25
C LYS A 33 -14.80 3.12 -6.43
N GLN A 34 -14.76 4.42 -6.63
CA GLN A 34 -13.52 5.20 -6.76
C GLN A 34 -13.04 5.69 -5.40
N ILE A 35 -11.80 6.19 -5.34
CA ILE A 35 -11.29 6.84 -4.14
C ILE A 35 -12.18 8.03 -3.82
N LYS A 36 -12.65 8.08 -2.57
CA LYS A 36 -13.51 9.14 -2.10
C LYS A 36 -12.73 10.44 -1.95
N ILE A 37 -13.28 11.50 -2.57
CA ILE A 37 -12.83 12.88 -2.36
C ILE A 37 -13.90 13.51 -1.48
N HIS A 38 -13.51 13.85 -0.25
CA HIS A 38 -14.45 14.32 0.77
C HIS A 38 -14.83 15.78 0.54
N THR A 39 -16.11 16.10 0.70
CA THR A 39 -16.59 17.48 0.74
C THR A 39 -16.19 18.17 2.05
N LEU A 40 -16.39 19.47 2.13
CA LEU A 40 -16.13 20.24 3.34
C LEU A 40 -16.97 19.72 4.52
N GLU A 41 -18.24 19.47 4.28
CA GLU A 41 -19.20 18.97 5.27
C GLU A 41 -18.79 17.58 5.77
N GLU A 42 -18.36 16.70 4.87
CA GLU A 42 -17.90 15.37 5.24
C GLU A 42 -16.62 15.42 6.08
N ILE A 43 -15.66 16.29 5.71
CA ILE A 43 -14.44 16.50 6.49
C ILE A 43 -14.82 17.05 7.87
N LYS A 44 -15.65 18.07 7.94
CA LYS A 44 -16.12 18.65 9.20
C LYS A 44 -16.77 17.60 10.10
N ALA A 45 -17.68 16.79 9.56
CA ALA A 45 -18.34 15.71 10.28
C ALA A 45 -17.35 14.67 10.84
N VAL A 46 -16.26 14.39 10.11
CA VAL A 46 -15.20 13.49 10.62
C VAL A 46 -14.54 14.04 11.87
N TYR A 47 -14.24 15.33 11.92
CA TYR A 47 -13.63 15.94 13.10
C TYR A 47 -14.62 16.00 14.26
N GLU A 48 -15.82 16.50 14.03
CA GLU A 48 -16.87 16.64 15.06
C GLU A 48 -17.23 15.29 15.70
N SER A 49 -17.42 14.26 14.90
CA SER A 49 -17.75 12.91 15.40
C SER A 49 -16.65 12.24 16.22
N ASN A 50 -15.43 12.76 16.15
CA ASN A 50 -14.28 12.25 16.90
C ASN A 50 -13.80 13.25 17.99
N ASN A 51 -14.60 14.31 18.29
CA ASN A 51 -14.26 15.38 19.24
C ASN A 51 -12.90 16.04 18.95
N LEU A 52 -12.62 16.32 17.68
CA LEU A 52 -11.36 16.92 17.23
C LEU A 52 -11.61 18.33 16.71
N ASP A 53 -10.64 19.21 16.92
CA ASP A 53 -10.65 20.57 16.38
C ASP A 53 -10.30 20.56 14.89
N CYS A 54 -11.19 21.12 14.06
CA CYS A 54 -10.99 21.25 12.61
C CYS A 54 -10.51 22.65 12.19
N SER A 55 -10.26 23.59 13.12
CA SER A 55 -10.00 25.00 12.83
C SER A 55 -8.78 25.23 11.92
N LYS A 56 -7.79 24.34 11.95
CA LYS A 56 -6.64 24.37 11.03
C LYS A 56 -6.98 23.95 9.60
N VAL A 57 -8.09 23.23 9.39
CA VAL A 57 -8.51 22.70 8.10
C VAL A 57 -9.69 23.48 7.52
N ILE A 58 -10.60 23.88 8.37
CA ILE A 58 -11.81 24.65 8.02
C ILE A 58 -11.87 25.90 8.91
N ASP A 59 -11.95 27.06 8.29
CA ASP A 59 -11.99 28.32 9.01
C ASP A 59 -13.37 28.62 9.63
N LYS A 60 -13.44 29.70 10.43
CA LYS A 60 -14.69 30.17 11.07
C LYS A 60 -15.80 30.59 10.09
N ASN A 61 -15.45 30.85 8.83
CA ASN A 61 -16.39 31.17 7.76
C ASN A 61 -16.87 29.95 7.00
N ASN A 62 -16.59 28.75 7.53
CA ASN A 62 -16.89 27.46 6.90
C ASN A 62 -16.29 27.32 5.50
N LYS A 63 -14.99 27.70 5.36
CA LYS A 63 -14.20 27.56 4.14
C LYS A 63 -12.92 26.80 4.43
N PHE A 64 -12.40 26.08 3.44
CA PHE A 64 -11.11 25.45 3.58
C PHE A 64 -10.01 26.48 3.78
N THR A 65 -9.16 26.24 4.77
CA THR A 65 -7.87 26.94 4.94
C THR A 65 -6.88 26.52 3.86
N ALA A 66 -5.68 27.07 3.86
CA ALA A 66 -4.59 26.62 3.00
C ALA A 66 -4.29 25.13 3.19
N LEU A 67 -4.26 24.65 4.46
CA LEU A 67 -4.08 23.23 4.79
C LEU A 67 -5.26 22.39 4.27
N GLY A 68 -6.50 22.84 4.47
CA GLY A 68 -7.69 22.14 3.97
C GLY A 68 -7.68 21.98 2.45
N ASN A 69 -7.35 23.03 1.73
CA ASN A 69 -7.21 22.98 0.27
C ASN A 69 -6.11 22.02 -0.18
N LEU A 70 -4.97 22.00 0.53
CA LEU A 70 -3.88 21.10 0.23
C LEU A 70 -4.27 19.63 0.47
N ILE A 71 -5.02 19.34 1.54
CA ILE A 71 -5.58 18.02 1.84
C ILE A 71 -6.50 17.54 0.71
N VAL A 72 -7.47 18.36 0.31
CA VAL A 72 -8.41 18.03 -0.78
C VAL A 72 -7.65 17.81 -2.10
N SER A 73 -6.67 18.68 -2.39
CA SER A 73 -5.81 18.54 -3.56
C SER A 73 -5.02 17.24 -3.56
N TYR A 74 -4.54 16.77 -2.40
CA TYR A 74 -3.88 15.47 -2.29
C TYR A 74 -4.86 14.30 -2.50
N LEU A 75 -6.07 14.37 -1.95
CA LEU A 75 -7.08 13.33 -2.16
C LEU A 75 -7.45 13.21 -3.64
N GLN A 76 -7.59 14.35 -4.32
CA GLN A 76 -7.82 14.39 -5.78
C GLN A 76 -6.63 13.81 -6.54
N HIS A 77 -5.40 14.27 -6.24
CA HIS A 77 -4.18 13.75 -6.88
C HIS A 77 -4.05 12.23 -6.71
N ARG A 78 -4.32 11.72 -5.51
CA ARG A 78 -4.30 10.27 -5.23
C ARG A 78 -5.31 9.52 -6.09
N SER A 79 -6.54 10.05 -6.23
CA SER A 79 -7.58 9.47 -7.07
C SER A 79 -7.16 9.45 -8.55
N ASP A 80 -6.60 10.56 -9.03
CA ASP A 80 -6.17 10.68 -10.43
C ASP A 80 -4.99 9.76 -10.76
N VAL A 81 -4.00 9.68 -9.90
CA VAL A 81 -2.87 8.75 -10.07
C VAL A 81 -3.38 7.31 -10.17
N LEU A 82 -4.29 6.92 -9.28
CA LEU A 82 -4.84 5.57 -9.29
C LEU A 82 -5.58 5.28 -10.59
N ARG A 83 -6.55 6.14 -10.94
CA ARG A 83 -7.42 5.96 -12.11
C ARG A 83 -6.67 6.08 -13.44
N LEU A 84 -5.76 7.07 -13.56
CA LEU A 84 -5.14 7.39 -14.85
C LEU A 84 -3.79 6.70 -15.08
N LYS A 85 -3.13 6.26 -14.02
CA LYS A 85 -1.77 5.69 -14.11
C LYS A 85 -1.68 4.26 -13.62
N VAL A 86 -2.42 3.89 -12.57
CA VAL A 86 -2.31 2.55 -11.98
C VAL A 86 -3.30 1.59 -12.64
N GLU A 87 -4.59 1.88 -12.60
CA GLU A 87 -5.63 1.00 -13.14
C GLU A 87 -5.42 0.56 -14.61
N PRO A 88 -5.06 1.47 -15.54
CA PRO A 88 -4.83 1.07 -16.93
C PRO A 88 -3.64 0.13 -17.13
N ASN A 89 -2.72 0.08 -16.14
CA ASN A 89 -1.52 -0.75 -16.20
C ASN A 89 -1.62 -1.99 -15.30
N LEU A 90 -2.77 -2.25 -14.68
CA LEU A 90 -2.96 -3.48 -13.92
C LEU A 90 -3.10 -4.67 -14.86
N MET A 91 -2.35 -5.72 -14.56
CA MET A 91 -2.45 -7.01 -15.25
C MET A 91 -3.83 -7.64 -14.99
N LYS A 92 -4.48 -8.13 -16.02
CA LYS A 92 -5.74 -8.87 -15.88
C LYS A 92 -5.49 -10.25 -15.27
N LEU A 93 -6.47 -10.80 -14.54
CA LEU A 93 -6.35 -12.12 -13.90
C LEU A 93 -5.93 -13.23 -14.87
N ALA A 94 -6.52 -13.27 -16.07
CA ALA A 94 -6.18 -14.26 -17.08
C ALA A 94 -4.71 -14.17 -17.54
N GLU A 95 -4.21 -12.95 -17.68
CA GLU A 95 -2.82 -12.67 -18.04
C GLU A 95 -1.86 -13.03 -16.90
N ALA A 96 -2.21 -12.69 -15.65
CA ALA A 96 -1.44 -13.06 -14.47
C ALA A 96 -1.31 -14.57 -14.35
N LYS A 97 -2.42 -15.31 -14.52
CA LYS A 97 -2.44 -16.77 -14.54
C LYS A 97 -1.55 -17.35 -15.63
N LYS A 98 -1.67 -16.83 -16.86
CA LYS A 98 -0.83 -17.28 -17.99
C LYS A 98 0.65 -17.06 -17.71
N THR A 99 1.03 -15.88 -17.22
CA THR A 99 2.41 -15.52 -16.87
C THR A 99 2.95 -16.40 -15.75
N PHE A 100 2.14 -16.62 -14.71
CA PHE A 100 2.50 -17.49 -13.59
C PHE A 100 2.79 -18.92 -14.06
N GLU A 101 1.89 -19.54 -14.84
CA GLU A 101 2.09 -20.90 -15.32
C GLU A 101 3.31 -21.03 -16.27
N ALA A 102 3.53 -20.04 -17.12
CA ALA A 102 4.71 -19.99 -17.99
C ALA A 102 6.02 -19.93 -17.19
N LEU A 103 6.08 -19.06 -16.17
CA LEU A 103 7.25 -18.95 -15.29
C LEU A 103 7.45 -20.19 -14.44
N LYS A 104 6.39 -20.75 -13.86
CA LYS A 104 6.45 -21.99 -13.10
C LYS A 104 7.04 -23.14 -13.91
N LYS A 105 6.61 -23.29 -15.18
CA LYS A 105 7.16 -24.29 -16.10
C LYS A 105 8.62 -24.03 -16.44
N LYS A 106 8.97 -22.75 -16.68
CA LYS A 106 10.34 -22.35 -17.08
C LYS A 106 11.34 -22.45 -15.94
N LEU A 107 10.99 -21.92 -14.77
CA LEU A 107 11.91 -21.76 -13.64
C LEU A 107 11.92 -22.97 -12.71
N LYS A 108 10.88 -23.82 -12.72
CA LYS A 108 10.72 -24.98 -11.84
C LYS A 108 11.04 -24.66 -10.37
N PRO A 109 10.34 -23.69 -9.77
CA PRO A 109 10.67 -23.18 -8.45
C PRO A 109 10.59 -24.27 -7.37
N SER A 110 11.49 -24.19 -6.40
CA SER A 110 11.45 -24.96 -5.17
C SER A 110 10.70 -24.24 -4.06
N VAL A 111 10.58 -22.91 -4.16
CA VAL A 111 9.85 -22.09 -3.19
C VAL A 111 8.37 -22.46 -3.15
N ILE A 112 7.81 -22.46 -1.92
CA ILE A 112 6.38 -22.69 -1.74
C ILE A 112 5.60 -21.54 -2.35
N LEU A 113 4.76 -21.87 -3.35
CA LEU A 113 3.94 -20.87 -4.03
C LEU A 113 2.71 -20.53 -3.17
N PRO A 114 2.51 -19.25 -2.82
CA PRO A 114 1.47 -18.86 -1.89
C PRO A 114 0.07 -19.02 -2.49
N LEU A 115 -0.88 -19.41 -1.64
CA LEU A 115 -2.28 -19.48 -1.99
C LEU A 115 -2.99 -18.18 -1.58
N ASN A 116 -3.94 -17.77 -2.41
CA ASN A 116 -4.84 -16.68 -2.06
C ASN A 116 -5.83 -17.16 -0.99
N LYS A 117 -5.94 -16.43 0.12
CA LYS A 117 -6.85 -16.76 1.22
C LYS A 117 -8.31 -16.37 0.94
N GLN A 118 -8.60 -15.76 -0.21
CA GLN A 118 -9.95 -15.35 -0.59
C GLN A 118 -10.73 -16.53 -1.16
N LYS A 119 -12.07 -16.49 -1.01
CA LYS A 119 -13.00 -17.52 -1.51
C LYS A 119 -13.55 -17.15 -2.91
N GLY A 120 -14.19 -18.11 -3.56
CA GLY A 120 -14.83 -17.93 -4.86
C GLY A 120 -13.83 -17.81 -6.00
N ASP A 121 -14.11 -16.95 -6.97
CA ASP A 121 -13.30 -16.75 -8.19
C ASP A 121 -11.85 -16.33 -7.93
N LYS A 122 -11.57 -15.90 -6.70
CA LYS A 122 -10.24 -15.52 -6.23
C LYS A 122 -9.50 -16.65 -5.52
N ALA A 123 -10.12 -17.81 -5.40
CA ALA A 123 -9.47 -19.01 -4.86
C ALA A 123 -8.36 -19.48 -5.82
N GLY A 124 -7.24 -19.94 -5.28
CA GLY A 124 -6.12 -20.42 -6.06
C GLY A 124 -4.81 -19.79 -5.64
N TYR A 125 -3.84 -19.70 -6.55
CA TYR A 125 -2.55 -19.08 -6.26
C TYR A 125 -2.66 -17.56 -6.11
N ALA A 126 -1.82 -17.00 -5.24
CA ALA A 126 -1.52 -15.57 -5.22
C ALA A 126 -0.53 -15.31 -6.38
N TYR A 127 -1.06 -15.06 -7.59
CA TYR A 127 -0.28 -15.10 -8.82
C TYR A 127 0.87 -14.09 -8.83
N LEU A 128 0.61 -12.83 -8.45
CA LEU A 128 1.67 -11.81 -8.43
C LEU A 128 2.74 -12.16 -7.40
N THR A 129 2.33 -12.53 -6.19
CA THR A 129 3.26 -12.96 -5.14
C THR A 129 4.09 -14.17 -5.58
N GLY A 130 3.44 -15.15 -6.21
CA GLY A 130 4.14 -16.32 -6.74
C GLY A 130 5.10 -15.97 -7.87
N ILE A 131 4.74 -15.08 -8.80
CA ILE A 131 5.62 -14.58 -9.86
C ILE A 131 6.86 -13.91 -9.27
N VAL A 132 6.66 -13.01 -8.30
CA VAL A 132 7.77 -12.31 -7.63
C VAL A 132 8.69 -13.29 -6.93
N ASN A 133 8.15 -14.24 -6.16
CA ASN A 133 8.93 -15.23 -5.43
C ASN A 133 9.74 -16.12 -6.39
N MET A 134 9.15 -16.62 -7.48
CA MET A 134 9.84 -17.40 -8.51
C MET A 134 11.00 -16.62 -9.15
N ILE A 135 10.80 -15.34 -9.44
CA ILE A 135 11.84 -14.49 -10.04
C ILE A 135 12.97 -14.24 -9.02
N ILE A 136 12.64 -13.97 -7.77
CA ILE A 136 13.65 -13.77 -6.72
C ILE A 136 14.46 -15.04 -6.54
N GLU A 137 13.82 -16.21 -6.39
CA GLU A 137 14.52 -17.50 -6.26
C GLU A 137 15.47 -17.74 -7.42
N ALA A 138 15.01 -17.56 -8.66
CA ALA A 138 15.83 -17.77 -9.85
C ALA A 138 17.05 -16.83 -9.94
N ASN A 139 17.01 -15.67 -9.26
CA ASN A 139 18.08 -14.67 -9.27
C ASN A 139 18.87 -14.61 -7.97
N SER A 140 18.44 -15.27 -6.90
CA SER A 140 19.17 -15.31 -5.63
C SER A 140 20.44 -16.19 -5.67
N ARG A 141 20.65 -16.94 -6.74
CA ARG A 141 21.84 -17.76 -6.97
C ARG A 141 22.18 -18.73 -5.82
N GLY A 142 21.15 -19.31 -5.22
CA GLY A 142 21.32 -20.27 -4.12
C GLY A 142 21.54 -19.65 -2.74
N PHE A 143 21.46 -18.33 -2.60
CA PHE A 143 21.40 -17.71 -1.30
C PHE A 143 20.03 -17.92 -0.66
N ASP A 144 20.01 -18.08 0.66
CA ASP A 144 18.78 -18.16 1.42
C ASP A 144 17.93 -16.90 1.24
N CYS A 145 16.63 -17.11 1.25
CA CYS A 145 15.66 -16.02 1.13
C CYS A 145 14.38 -16.39 1.90
N ASN A 146 13.86 -15.50 2.71
CA ASN A 146 12.63 -15.73 3.43
C ASN A 146 11.44 -15.11 2.67
N TYR A 147 10.62 -15.95 2.04
CA TYR A 147 9.50 -15.56 1.17
C TYR A 147 8.17 -15.35 1.86
N ASP A 148 8.03 -15.65 3.13
CA ASP A 148 6.83 -15.41 3.95
C ASP A 148 7.22 -15.40 5.42
N PRO A 149 7.99 -14.38 5.86
CA PRO A 149 8.44 -14.29 7.25
C PRO A 149 7.29 -14.33 8.24
N LYS A 150 7.42 -15.15 9.27
CA LYS A 150 6.46 -15.20 10.38
C LYS A 150 6.84 -14.25 11.51
N GLU A 151 8.07 -13.77 11.49
CA GLU A 151 8.67 -12.89 12.50
C GLU A 151 8.77 -11.45 12.00
N LEU A 152 8.98 -10.54 12.91
CA LEU A 152 9.25 -9.14 12.60
C LEU A 152 10.70 -8.97 12.14
N THR A 153 10.90 -8.12 11.16
CA THR A 153 12.24 -7.73 10.72
C THR A 153 12.92 -6.89 11.79
N ALA A 154 14.14 -7.27 12.16
CA ALA A 154 14.95 -6.57 13.14
C ALA A 154 16.33 -6.20 12.57
N PHE A 155 16.83 -5.05 13.01
CA PHE A 155 18.16 -4.55 12.72
C PHE A 155 18.96 -4.53 14.01
N THR A 156 20.20 -5.00 13.95
CA THR A 156 21.09 -5.09 15.10
C THR A 156 22.39 -4.34 14.86
N GLN A 157 22.98 -3.82 15.92
CA GLN A 157 24.35 -3.31 15.93
C GLN A 157 25.13 -4.06 17.02
N ASN A 158 26.24 -4.66 16.67
CA ASN A 158 27.02 -5.50 17.59
C ASN A 158 26.17 -6.60 18.29
N LYS A 159 25.27 -7.22 17.54
CA LYS A 159 24.30 -8.22 18.03
C LYS A 159 23.22 -7.66 18.96
N PHE A 160 23.18 -6.35 19.20
CA PHE A 160 22.16 -5.72 20.01
C PHE A 160 21.04 -5.16 19.12
N PRO A 161 19.76 -5.47 19.37
CA PRO A 161 18.65 -4.93 18.58
C PRO A 161 18.56 -3.41 18.72
N VAL A 162 18.64 -2.71 17.57
CA VAL A 162 18.54 -1.23 17.52
C VAL A 162 17.23 -0.77 16.89
N ARG A 163 16.61 -1.62 16.06
CA ARG A 163 15.32 -1.31 15.41
C ARG A 163 14.57 -2.58 15.05
N THR A 164 13.25 -2.54 15.15
CA THR A 164 12.34 -3.59 14.69
C THR A 164 11.20 -2.96 13.91
N LEU A 165 10.80 -3.57 12.79
CA LEU A 165 9.61 -3.12 12.07
C LEU A 165 8.36 -3.46 12.88
N SER A 166 7.35 -2.59 12.81
CA SER A 166 6.08 -2.75 13.54
C SER A 166 5.15 -3.82 12.94
N ARG A 167 5.48 -4.34 11.76
CA ARG A 167 4.73 -5.39 11.08
C ARG A 167 5.66 -6.27 10.25
N ARG A 168 5.17 -7.47 9.92
CA ARG A 168 5.86 -8.38 9.03
C ARG A 168 5.90 -7.83 7.62
N VAL A 169 6.93 -8.17 6.89
CA VAL A 169 7.11 -7.94 5.45
C VAL A 169 6.68 -9.18 4.66
N ASP A 170 6.47 -9.06 3.36
CA ASP A 170 6.13 -10.20 2.50
C ASP A 170 7.37 -11.01 2.10
N GLY A 171 8.56 -10.45 2.30
CA GLY A 171 9.80 -11.18 2.17
C GLY A 171 11.04 -10.40 2.62
N ALA A 172 12.12 -11.13 2.89
CA ALA A 172 13.39 -10.59 3.35
C ALA A 172 14.58 -11.39 2.77
N PHE A 173 15.66 -10.70 2.43
CA PHE A 173 16.87 -11.28 1.91
C PHE A 173 18.09 -10.83 2.73
N PRO A 174 18.95 -11.72 3.16
CA PRO A 174 18.78 -13.19 3.15
C PRO A 174 17.80 -13.66 4.21
N ASN A 175 17.56 -12.90 5.28
CA ASN A 175 16.75 -13.25 6.45
C ASN A 175 16.09 -12.01 7.05
N VAL A 176 15.20 -12.17 8.04
CA VAL A 176 14.53 -11.08 8.76
C VAL A 176 15.45 -10.34 9.74
N ILE A 177 16.56 -10.93 10.15
CA ILE A 177 17.54 -10.25 10.97
C ILE A 177 18.63 -9.65 10.10
N ASN A 178 18.80 -8.34 10.16
CA ASN A 178 19.72 -7.56 9.34
C ASN A 178 19.58 -7.85 7.83
N PRO A 179 18.38 -7.73 7.25
CA PRO A 179 18.20 -7.96 5.84
C PRO A 179 18.97 -6.95 4.99
N ILE A 180 19.46 -7.41 3.83
CA ILE A 180 20.01 -6.57 2.77
C ILE A 180 18.86 -5.95 1.96
N ALA A 181 17.78 -6.73 1.79
CA ALA A 181 16.56 -6.28 1.11
C ALA A 181 15.32 -6.82 1.80
N ILE A 182 14.27 -6.02 1.78
CA ILE A 182 12.92 -6.42 2.20
C ILE A 182 11.93 -5.99 1.13
N TRP A 183 10.81 -6.70 1.01
CA TRP A 183 9.75 -6.32 0.07
C TRP A 183 8.36 -6.53 0.65
N GLU A 184 7.43 -5.77 0.10
CA GLU A 184 6.00 -5.82 0.36
C GLU A 184 5.28 -5.92 -0.98
N ILE A 185 4.39 -6.90 -1.14
CA ILE A 185 3.66 -7.15 -2.38
C ILE A 185 2.19 -6.76 -2.20
N LYS A 186 1.68 -5.95 -3.13
CA LYS A 186 0.27 -5.57 -3.17
C LYS A 186 -0.36 -6.12 -4.45
N GLU A 187 -1.17 -7.15 -4.30
CA GLU A 187 -1.77 -7.90 -5.39
C GLU A 187 -3.15 -7.36 -5.76
N TYR A 188 -3.22 -6.48 -6.78
CA TYR A 188 -4.46 -5.76 -7.15
C TYR A 188 -4.93 -6.00 -8.58
N TYR A 189 -4.36 -6.92 -9.32
CA TYR A 189 -4.59 -7.08 -10.76
C TYR A 189 -6.00 -7.58 -11.15
N PHE A 190 -6.85 -7.97 -10.24
CA PHE A 190 -8.20 -8.43 -10.58
C PHE A 190 -9.34 -7.67 -9.88
N THR A 191 -9.07 -6.54 -9.30
CA THR A 191 -10.12 -5.66 -8.80
C THR A 191 -9.78 -4.20 -9.03
N THR A 192 -10.73 -3.45 -9.57
CA THR A 192 -10.68 -1.99 -9.62
C THR A 192 -11.06 -1.37 -8.28
N THR A 193 -11.61 -2.13 -7.35
CA THR A 193 -11.89 -1.67 -6.00
C THR A 193 -10.64 -1.76 -5.14
N PHE A 194 -9.86 -0.72 -5.16
CA PHE A 194 -8.79 -0.50 -4.20
C PHE A 194 -9.42 -0.17 -2.83
N GLY A 195 -9.89 -1.16 -2.11
CA GLY A 195 -10.35 -0.98 -0.74
C GLY A 195 -9.24 -0.44 0.18
N SER A 196 -9.51 -0.36 1.48
CA SER A 196 -8.58 0.13 2.51
C SER A 196 -7.14 -0.40 2.43
N ARG A 197 -6.94 -1.57 1.83
CA ARG A 197 -5.62 -2.19 1.62
C ARG A 197 -4.76 -1.51 0.54
N GLY A 198 -5.36 -0.99 -0.54
CA GLY A 198 -4.63 -0.27 -1.59
C GLY A 198 -4.02 1.03 -1.09
N GLN A 199 -4.68 1.65 -0.14
CA GLN A 199 -4.26 2.94 0.40
C GLN A 199 -3.10 2.84 1.38
N THR A 200 -2.97 1.74 2.09
CA THR A 200 -1.82 1.50 2.96
C THR A 200 -0.51 1.50 2.13
N ALA A 201 -0.54 1.06 0.88
CA ALA A 201 0.62 1.08 0.01
C ALA A 201 1.09 2.50 -0.35
N PHE A 202 0.17 3.44 -0.56
CA PHE A 202 0.51 4.83 -0.88
C PHE A 202 0.93 5.65 0.34
N MET A 203 0.44 5.30 1.54
CA MET A 203 0.79 6.02 2.78
C MET A 203 2.11 5.58 3.40
N ASN A 204 2.60 4.38 3.09
CA ASN A 204 3.84 3.87 3.69
C ASN A 204 5.13 4.42 3.05
N HIS A 205 5.05 5.08 1.90
CA HIS A 205 6.23 5.72 1.28
C HIS A 205 6.61 7.06 1.93
N GLY A 206 5.79 7.59 2.85
CA GLY A 206 6.08 8.81 3.60
C GLY A 206 6.61 8.58 5.03
N LEU A 207 6.70 7.34 5.47
CA LEU A 207 7.20 6.97 6.81
C LEU A 207 8.50 6.16 6.69
N THR A 208 9.48 6.72 6.02
CA THR A 208 10.87 6.31 6.20
C THR A 208 11.52 7.30 7.15
N VAL A 209 11.45 7.05 8.42
CA VAL A 209 12.47 7.44 9.42
C VAL A 209 12.57 6.30 10.42
#